data_6d73ad8ffc1aa1cec6edde787978545d
#
_entry.id   6d73ad8ffc1aa1cec6edde787978545d
#
_cell.length_a   1.000
_cell.length_b   1.000
_cell.length_c   1.000
_cell.angle_alpha   90.00
_cell.angle_beta   90.00
_cell.angle_gamma   90.00
#
_symmetry.space_group_name_H-M   'P 1'
#
loop_
_entity.id
_entity.type
_entity.pdbx_description
1 polymer ?
#
loop_
_entity_poly.entity_id
_entity_poly.type
_entity_poly.pdbx_seq_one_letter_code
_entity_poly.pdbx_strand_id
1 'polypeptide(L)'
;MTPTKWIFSLAIMSMCTWLHAQSYVPSRQDIAAFFTTKTLVVLEDNPMMEYNSIIKKVMEQEWKVTEYGFISNKEFEEKRFDPQYSFIYMSRVSFEADKTDAAYRFLHLSLGGDYFRLNEMPDMASIPLAYYEVDEDGYAYKLAILVRFIQNHTLLIKEHPEIVTVNVFKHYNDNIADIKGKTLYILKEELSPAVNSDAKIKKVYPYKFAIVTRDDIEEAIKERNPDVVFLHKVGPQGTKMNARCYNVVIGAADAKFYYFDFHKITDKNPDGFLESDFKNLVK
;
A
#
# COMPACT_ATOMS: atom_id res chain seq x y z
N MET A 1 -66.58 37.16 -11.58
CA MET A 1 -65.15 37.45 -11.75
C MET A 1 -64.42 36.76 -10.60
N THR A 2 -63.82 35.63 -10.84
CA THR A 2 -63.07 34.83 -9.85
C THR A 2 -61.55 34.92 -10.14
N PRO A 3 -60.70 35.26 -9.18
CA PRO A 3 -59.26 35.31 -9.41
C PRO A 3 -58.61 33.91 -9.28
N THR A 4 -57.95 33.55 -10.33
CA THR A 4 -57.15 32.33 -10.44
C THR A 4 -55.91 32.39 -9.54
N LYS A 5 -55.82 31.50 -8.56
CA LYS A 5 -54.63 31.35 -7.72
C LYS A 5 -53.55 30.54 -8.45
N TRP A 6 -52.43 31.18 -8.74
CA TRP A 6 -51.20 30.51 -9.21
C TRP A 6 -50.48 29.89 -8.03
N ILE A 7 -50.39 28.59 -7.99
CA ILE A 7 -49.58 27.83 -7.03
C ILE A 7 -48.22 27.59 -7.69
N PHE A 8 -47.18 28.29 -7.22
CA PHE A 8 -45.79 27.98 -7.55
C PHE A 8 -45.33 26.79 -6.70
N SER A 9 -45.26 25.62 -7.31
CA SER A 9 -44.60 24.45 -6.72
C SER A 9 -43.09 24.61 -6.88
N LEU A 10 -42.42 24.95 -5.78
CA LEU A 10 -40.96 24.92 -5.70
C LEU A 10 -40.51 23.47 -5.57
N ALA A 11 -40.09 22.84 -6.65
CA ALA A 11 -39.42 21.55 -6.61
C ALA A 11 -38.00 21.76 -6.07
N ILE A 12 -37.81 21.47 -4.79
CA ILE A 12 -36.47 21.34 -4.18
C ILE A 12 -35.87 20.04 -4.70
N MET A 13 -35.02 20.17 -5.71
CA MET A 13 -34.20 19.08 -6.23
C MET A 13 -33.08 18.82 -5.21
N SER A 14 -33.32 17.85 -4.31
CA SER A 14 -32.32 17.36 -3.39
C SER A 14 -31.23 16.68 -4.21
N MET A 15 -30.14 17.40 -4.49
CA MET A 15 -28.90 16.79 -4.98
C MET A 15 -28.28 15.99 -3.85
N CYS A 16 -28.61 14.70 -3.78
CA CYS A 16 -27.80 13.73 -3.03
C CYS A 16 -26.43 13.64 -3.71
N THR A 17 -25.49 14.44 -3.23
CA THR A 17 -24.08 14.22 -3.56
C THR A 17 -23.65 12.92 -2.90
N TRP A 18 -23.48 11.89 -3.72
CA TRP A 18 -22.83 10.66 -3.30
C TRP A 18 -21.38 10.98 -3.00
N LEU A 19 -21.06 11.24 -1.73
CA LEU A 19 -19.68 11.31 -1.26
C LEU A 19 -19.09 9.90 -1.33
N HIS A 20 -18.42 9.62 -2.43
CA HIS A 20 -17.53 8.47 -2.50
C HIS A 20 -16.34 8.80 -1.59
N ALA A 21 -16.09 7.96 -0.62
CA ALA A 21 -14.85 7.98 0.15
C ALA A 21 -13.71 7.51 -0.78
N GLN A 22 -13.23 8.40 -1.64
CA GLN A 22 -11.98 8.23 -2.37
C GLN A 22 -10.87 8.82 -1.51
N SER A 23 -9.75 8.11 -1.39
CA SER A 23 -8.52 8.72 -0.88
C SER A 23 -8.22 9.96 -1.72
N TYR A 24 -7.84 11.04 -1.07
CA TYR A 24 -7.54 12.28 -1.75
C TYR A 24 -6.26 12.13 -2.59
N VAL A 25 -6.42 12.17 -3.90
CA VAL A 25 -5.30 12.14 -4.84
C VAL A 25 -4.54 13.46 -4.73
N PRO A 26 -3.23 13.46 -4.42
CA PRO A 26 -2.49 14.69 -4.22
C PRO A 26 -2.40 15.51 -5.51
N SER A 27 -2.62 16.81 -5.37
CA SER A 27 -2.42 17.77 -6.46
C SER A 27 -0.92 18.02 -6.70
N ARG A 28 -0.56 18.67 -7.82
CA ARG A 28 0.83 19.12 -8.05
C ARG A 28 1.32 20.06 -6.95
N GLN A 29 0.44 20.85 -6.34
CA GLN A 29 0.78 21.74 -5.24
C GLN A 29 1.06 20.95 -3.97
N ASP A 30 0.26 19.92 -3.65
CA ASP A 30 0.49 19.03 -2.53
C ASP A 30 1.82 18.29 -2.66
N ILE A 31 2.12 17.77 -3.87
CA ILE A 31 3.39 17.10 -4.15
C ILE A 31 4.57 18.06 -3.92
N ALA A 32 4.48 19.29 -4.40
CA ALA A 32 5.53 20.28 -4.19
C ALA A 32 5.68 20.68 -2.72
N ALA A 33 4.56 20.86 -2.01
CA ALA A 33 4.52 21.22 -0.59
C ALA A 33 5.17 20.14 0.29
N PHE A 34 4.94 18.84 -0.02
CA PHE A 34 5.53 17.73 0.72
C PHE A 34 7.04 17.90 0.96
N PHE A 35 7.80 18.31 -0.04
CA PHE A 35 9.27 18.44 0.05
C PHE A 35 9.74 19.58 0.95
N THR A 36 8.83 20.42 1.43
CA THR A 36 9.11 21.50 2.39
C THR A 36 8.60 21.18 3.79
N THR A 37 7.92 20.05 3.98
CA THR A 37 7.41 19.63 5.29
C THR A 37 8.50 18.94 6.12
N LYS A 38 8.24 18.83 7.43
CA LYS A 38 8.90 17.85 8.30
C LYS A 38 8.02 16.61 8.39
N THR A 39 8.58 15.45 8.07
CA THR A 39 7.87 14.17 8.17
C THR A 39 7.87 13.66 9.61
N LEU A 40 6.69 13.48 10.19
CA LEU A 40 6.50 12.93 11.52
C LEU A 40 6.05 11.47 11.41
N VAL A 41 6.84 10.57 12.01
CA VAL A 41 6.54 9.14 12.03
C VAL A 41 5.76 8.82 13.30
N VAL A 42 4.55 8.31 13.13
CA VAL A 42 3.66 7.99 14.25
C VAL A 42 4.04 6.62 14.80
N LEU A 43 4.35 6.60 16.09
CA LEU A 43 4.67 5.37 16.82
C LEU A 43 3.39 4.75 17.40
N GLU A 44 3.36 3.43 17.48
CA GLU A 44 2.29 2.71 18.15
C GLU A 44 2.30 3.00 19.65
N ASP A 45 1.11 3.07 20.27
CA ASP A 45 0.93 3.44 21.69
C ASP A 45 1.55 2.42 22.64
N ASN A 46 1.59 1.14 22.27
CA ASN A 46 2.28 0.12 23.03
C ASN A 46 3.80 0.20 22.76
N PRO A 47 4.61 0.67 23.73
CA PRO A 47 6.04 0.84 23.54
C PRO A 47 6.81 -0.48 23.30
N MET A 48 6.18 -1.61 23.62
CA MET A 48 6.77 -2.95 23.42
C MET A 48 6.58 -3.47 22.01
N MET A 49 5.84 -2.77 21.14
CA MET A 49 5.69 -3.12 19.73
C MET A 49 7.04 -3.05 19.01
N GLU A 50 7.42 -4.11 18.32
CA GLU A 50 8.66 -4.17 17.56
C GLU A 50 8.70 -3.11 16.46
N TYR A 51 7.54 -2.78 15.89
CA TYR A 51 7.39 -1.69 14.94
C TYR A 51 8.11 -0.42 15.39
N ASN A 52 7.93 0.00 16.66
CA ASN A 52 8.51 1.23 17.18
C ASN A 52 10.04 1.23 17.12
N SER A 53 10.66 0.11 17.40
CA SER A 53 12.12 -0.01 17.37
C SER A 53 12.66 -0.14 15.94
N ILE A 54 11.94 -0.88 15.09
CA ILE A 54 12.33 -1.14 13.71
C ILE A 54 12.16 0.12 12.86
N ILE A 55 11.00 0.81 12.95
CA ILE A 55 10.75 2.00 12.13
C ILE A 55 11.75 3.12 12.42
N LYS A 56 12.21 3.27 13.68
CA LYS A 56 13.26 4.24 14.02
C LYS A 56 14.56 3.95 13.28
N LYS A 57 15.01 2.69 13.27
CA LYS A 57 16.22 2.26 12.53
C LYS A 57 16.05 2.42 11.03
N VAL A 58 14.87 2.05 10.52
CA VAL A 58 14.54 2.15 9.09
C VAL A 58 14.57 3.61 8.63
N MET A 59 13.97 4.54 9.38
CA MET A 59 14.01 5.96 9.04
C MET A 59 15.43 6.52 9.01
N GLU A 60 16.27 6.15 9.96
CA GLU A 60 17.67 6.55 9.97
C GLU A 60 18.44 6.06 8.73
N GLN A 61 18.19 4.83 8.32
CA GLN A 61 18.88 4.20 7.20
C GLN A 61 18.37 4.64 5.83
N GLU A 62 17.04 4.73 5.69
CA GLU A 62 16.38 4.84 4.38
C GLU A 62 15.90 6.25 4.05
N TRP A 63 15.40 7.04 5.02
CA TRP A 63 14.71 8.28 4.75
C TRP A 63 15.64 9.47 4.55
N LYS A 64 15.57 10.11 3.37
CA LYS A 64 16.49 11.19 2.97
C LYS A 64 15.79 12.39 2.28
N VAL A 65 14.48 12.37 2.13
CA VAL A 65 13.75 13.35 1.29
C VAL A 65 13.26 14.58 2.06
N THR A 66 13.03 14.43 3.37
CA THR A 66 12.63 15.52 4.27
C THR A 66 13.32 15.36 5.62
N GLU A 67 13.34 16.42 6.43
CA GLU A 67 13.58 16.24 7.86
C GLU A 67 12.51 15.35 8.46
N TYR A 68 12.85 14.59 9.52
CA TYR A 68 11.87 13.73 10.17
C TYR A 68 11.98 13.76 11.70
N GLY A 69 10.96 13.25 12.36
CA GLY A 69 10.90 13.04 13.80
C GLY A 69 9.87 11.98 14.15
N PHE A 70 9.77 11.63 15.43
CA PHE A 70 8.85 10.61 15.91
C PHE A 70 7.85 11.24 16.88
N ILE A 71 6.60 10.83 16.79
CA ILE A 71 5.51 11.31 17.63
C ILE A 71 4.60 10.15 18.07
N SER A 72 3.84 10.39 19.13
CA SER A 72 2.76 9.50 19.59
C SER A 72 1.49 9.68 18.75
N ASN A 73 0.55 8.72 18.85
CA ASN A 73 -0.78 8.87 18.25
C ASN A 73 -1.51 10.12 18.76
N LYS A 74 -1.37 10.45 20.05
CA LYS A 74 -1.96 11.67 20.62
C LYS A 74 -1.42 12.93 19.94
N GLU A 75 -0.10 13.03 19.77
CA GLU A 75 0.51 14.17 19.08
C GLU A 75 0.15 14.23 17.61
N PHE A 76 -0.07 13.06 16.98
CA PHE A 76 -0.56 12.99 15.60
C PHE A 76 -1.93 13.64 15.46
N GLU A 77 -2.90 13.30 16.33
CA GLU A 77 -4.24 13.90 16.29
C GLU A 77 -4.23 15.41 16.50
N GLU A 78 -3.25 15.93 17.24
CA GLU A 78 -3.09 17.37 17.45
C GLU A 78 -2.40 18.06 16.23
N LYS A 79 -1.37 17.43 15.69
CA LYS A 79 -0.50 18.02 14.66
C LYS A 79 -0.96 17.80 13.21
N ARG A 80 -1.86 16.83 12.95
CA ARG A 80 -2.29 16.51 11.58
C ARG A 80 -3.02 17.63 10.88
N PHE A 81 -3.46 18.64 11.62
CA PHE A 81 -4.09 19.86 11.06
C PHE A 81 -3.07 20.92 10.62
N ASP A 82 -1.78 20.73 10.88
CA ASP A 82 -0.72 21.69 10.52
C ASP A 82 -0.08 21.31 9.19
N PRO A 83 -0.17 22.17 8.15
CA PRO A 83 0.39 21.89 6.83
C PRO A 83 1.93 21.91 6.78
N GLN A 84 2.60 22.28 7.87
CA GLN A 84 4.05 22.20 7.97
C GLN A 84 4.57 20.76 8.13
N TYR A 85 3.66 19.82 8.40
CA TYR A 85 4.01 18.41 8.61
C TYR A 85 3.46 17.51 7.51
N SER A 86 4.19 16.44 7.27
CA SER A 86 3.71 15.21 6.63
C SER A 86 3.85 14.04 7.62
N PHE A 87 3.11 12.97 7.41
CA PHE A 87 3.01 11.89 8.40
C PHE A 87 3.20 10.54 7.75
N ILE A 88 4.10 9.72 8.33
CA ILE A 88 4.14 8.27 8.09
C ILE A 88 3.41 7.63 9.27
N TYR A 89 2.35 6.88 8.98
CA TYR A 89 1.53 6.23 10.01
C TYR A 89 0.91 4.94 9.50
N MET A 90 0.58 4.05 10.43
CA MET A 90 -0.23 2.88 10.13
C MET A 90 -1.71 3.17 10.41
N SER A 91 -2.59 2.66 9.56
CA SER A 91 -4.02 2.70 9.82
C SER A 91 -4.69 1.35 9.57
N ARG A 92 -5.82 1.14 10.24
CA ARG A 92 -6.71 0.05 9.94
C ARG A 92 -7.65 0.46 8.81
N VAL A 93 -7.62 -0.28 7.71
CA VAL A 93 -8.45 -0.06 6.52
C VAL A 93 -9.42 -1.22 6.33
N SER A 94 -10.69 -0.92 6.14
CA SER A 94 -11.72 -1.86 5.73
C SER A 94 -12.50 -1.30 4.54
N PHE A 95 -13.05 -2.18 3.72
CA PHE A 95 -13.74 -1.78 2.49
C PHE A 95 -15.22 -2.17 2.58
N GLU A 96 -16.08 -1.21 2.90
CA GLU A 96 -17.52 -1.43 3.04
C GLU A 96 -18.18 -2.06 1.80
N ALA A 97 -17.68 -1.69 0.60
CA ALA A 97 -18.15 -2.25 -0.67
C ALA A 97 -17.90 -3.76 -0.82
N ASP A 98 -16.99 -4.32 -0.03
CA ASP A 98 -16.68 -5.76 -0.08
C ASP A 98 -17.63 -6.60 0.77
N LYS A 99 -18.45 -5.95 1.62
CA LYS A 99 -19.45 -6.59 2.50
C LYS A 99 -18.84 -7.71 3.35
N THR A 100 -17.66 -7.47 3.89
CA THR A 100 -16.93 -8.36 4.79
C THR A 100 -16.34 -7.55 5.94
N ASP A 101 -16.04 -8.20 7.07
CA ASP A 101 -15.34 -7.61 8.21
C ASP A 101 -13.80 -7.64 8.06
N ALA A 102 -13.30 -8.02 6.88
CA ALA A 102 -11.87 -8.02 6.59
C ALA A 102 -11.27 -6.64 6.79
N ALA A 103 -10.17 -6.59 7.51
CA ALA A 103 -9.42 -5.37 7.76
C ALA A 103 -7.93 -5.58 7.47
N TYR A 104 -7.26 -4.50 7.13
CA TYR A 104 -5.85 -4.49 6.73
C TYR A 104 -5.12 -3.41 7.47
N ARG A 105 -3.83 -3.59 7.72
CA ARG A 105 -2.91 -2.51 8.09
C ARG A 105 -2.35 -1.92 6.81
N PHE A 106 -2.45 -0.61 6.67
CA PHE A 106 -1.79 0.14 5.60
C PHE A 106 -0.73 1.03 6.21
N LEU A 107 0.39 1.16 5.52
CA LEU A 107 1.39 2.19 5.78
C LEU A 107 1.13 3.35 4.85
N HIS A 108 0.94 4.53 5.43
CA HIS A 108 0.61 5.75 4.70
C HIS A 108 1.72 6.78 4.80
N LEU A 109 1.82 7.62 3.78
CA LEU A 109 2.45 8.92 3.84
C LEU A 109 1.42 9.96 3.37
N SER A 110 0.99 10.86 4.26
CA SER A 110 0.00 11.88 3.94
C SER A 110 0.45 13.26 4.40
N LEU A 111 -0.08 14.32 3.77
CA LEU A 111 0.17 15.70 4.18
C LEU A 111 -0.80 16.12 5.29
N GLY A 112 -0.30 16.90 6.23
CA GLY A 112 -1.12 17.64 7.19
C GLY A 112 -1.85 18.81 6.54
N GLY A 113 -2.90 19.26 7.24
CA GLY A 113 -3.74 20.39 6.79
C GLY A 113 -5.12 20.33 7.44
N ASP A 114 -5.96 21.27 7.11
CA ASP A 114 -7.33 21.37 7.66
C ASP A 114 -8.26 20.29 7.06
N TYR A 115 -7.97 19.03 7.38
CA TYR A 115 -8.72 17.86 6.94
C TYR A 115 -9.40 17.18 8.13
N PHE A 116 -10.72 17.08 8.08
CA PHE A 116 -11.47 16.49 9.19
C PHE A 116 -11.25 14.98 9.33
N ARG A 117 -11.12 14.26 8.20
CA ARG A 117 -10.92 12.81 8.18
C ARG A 117 -9.56 12.45 7.61
N LEU A 118 -9.00 11.32 8.04
CA LEU A 118 -7.71 10.82 7.54
C LEU A 118 -7.71 10.57 6.04
N ASN A 119 -8.80 10.09 5.47
CA ASN A 119 -8.93 9.84 4.03
C ASN A 119 -9.15 11.11 3.18
N GLU A 120 -9.26 12.26 3.81
CA GLU A 120 -9.29 13.58 3.14
C GLU A 120 -7.89 14.20 3.05
N MET A 121 -6.92 13.69 3.85
CA MET A 121 -5.53 14.14 3.78
C MET A 121 -4.92 13.72 2.43
N PRO A 122 -4.15 14.61 1.77
CA PRO A 122 -3.47 14.26 0.51
C PRO A 122 -2.57 13.03 0.70
N ASP A 123 -2.93 11.95 0.01
CA ASP A 123 -2.28 10.65 0.12
C ASP A 123 -1.09 10.57 -0.85
N MET A 124 0.11 10.81 -0.34
CA MET A 124 1.34 10.73 -1.11
C MET A 124 1.74 9.30 -1.44
N ALA A 125 1.42 8.35 -0.56
CA ALA A 125 1.60 6.92 -0.76
C ALA A 125 0.79 6.12 0.28
N SER A 126 0.09 5.09 -0.17
CA SER A 126 -0.60 4.11 0.69
C SER A 126 -0.29 2.70 0.23
N ILE A 127 0.27 1.89 1.12
CA ILE A 127 0.72 0.54 0.81
C ILE A 127 0.05 -0.45 1.77
N PRO A 128 -0.58 -1.52 1.26
CA PRO A 128 -1.04 -2.61 2.12
C PRO A 128 0.18 -3.25 2.79
N LEU A 129 0.22 -3.23 4.12
CA LEU A 129 1.34 -3.74 4.92
C LEU A 129 1.11 -5.18 5.37
N ALA A 130 -0.06 -5.43 5.96
CA ALA A 130 -0.45 -6.75 6.47
C ALA A 130 -1.97 -6.87 6.57
N TYR A 131 -2.47 -8.10 6.63
CA TYR A 131 -3.81 -8.36 7.13
C TYR A 131 -3.86 -8.04 8.63
N TYR A 132 -4.98 -7.47 9.11
CA TYR A 132 -5.02 -6.86 10.45
C TYR A 132 -4.71 -7.84 11.59
N GLU A 133 -5.05 -9.10 11.43
CA GLU A 133 -4.84 -10.18 12.41
C GLU A 133 -3.44 -10.81 12.36
N VAL A 134 -2.60 -10.41 11.41
CA VAL A 134 -1.21 -10.91 11.30
C VAL A 134 -0.34 -10.24 12.33
N ASP A 135 0.45 -11.03 13.06
CA ASP A 135 1.42 -10.56 14.04
C ASP A 135 2.57 -9.77 13.40
N GLU A 136 3.29 -8.98 14.20
CA GLU A 136 4.33 -8.09 13.71
C GLU A 136 5.45 -8.79 12.95
N ASP A 137 5.87 -9.98 13.38
CA ASP A 137 6.90 -10.78 12.71
C ASP A 137 6.53 -11.13 11.25
N GLY A 138 5.23 -11.12 10.94
CA GLY A 138 4.72 -11.34 9.59
C GLY A 138 4.99 -10.18 8.61
N TYR A 139 5.29 -8.96 9.10
CA TYR A 139 5.50 -7.81 8.23
C TYR A 139 6.68 -6.90 8.59
N ALA A 140 7.14 -6.92 9.84
CA ALA A 140 8.15 -5.97 10.33
C ALA A 140 9.45 -6.02 9.53
N TYR A 141 9.89 -7.19 9.09
CA TYR A 141 11.07 -7.36 8.24
C TYR A 141 10.98 -6.66 6.86
N LYS A 142 9.77 -6.32 6.41
CA LYS A 142 9.52 -5.59 5.15
C LYS A 142 9.50 -4.07 5.31
N LEU A 143 9.52 -3.53 6.53
CA LEU A 143 9.37 -2.07 6.75
C LEU A 143 10.46 -1.26 6.03
N ALA A 144 11.70 -1.75 5.99
CA ALA A 144 12.80 -1.06 5.33
C ALA A 144 12.54 -0.86 3.83
N ILE A 145 12.09 -1.91 3.14
CA ILE A 145 11.82 -1.83 1.70
C ILE A 145 10.57 -1.01 1.40
N LEU A 146 9.55 -1.05 2.27
CA LEU A 146 8.33 -0.26 2.08
C LEU A 146 8.57 1.23 2.30
N VAL A 147 9.35 1.62 3.32
CA VAL A 147 9.76 3.02 3.52
C VAL A 147 10.62 3.52 2.34
N ARG A 148 11.54 2.69 1.86
CA ARG A 148 12.34 2.98 0.65
C ARG A 148 11.46 3.17 -0.58
N PHE A 149 10.42 2.31 -0.76
CA PHE A 149 9.44 2.48 -1.82
C PHE A 149 8.69 3.81 -1.68
N ILE A 150 8.17 4.15 -0.48
CA ILE A 150 7.46 5.41 -0.24
C ILE A 150 8.35 6.59 -0.65
N GLN A 151 9.60 6.60 -0.23
CA GLN A 151 10.57 7.64 -0.61
C GLN A 151 10.74 7.73 -2.13
N ASN A 152 10.99 6.60 -2.79
CA ASN A 152 11.20 6.55 -4.23
C ASN A 152 9.94 6.97 -4.99
N HIS A 153 8.76 6.59 -4.49
CA HIS A 153 7.49 7.00 -5.07
C HIS A 153 7.29 8.53 -4.99
N THR A 154 7.62 9.15 -3.84
CA THR A 154 7.51 10.62 -3.73
C THR A 154 8.44 11.35 -4.69
N LEU A 155 9.66 10.84 -4.90
CA LEU A 155 10.60 11.39 -5.90
C LEU A 155 10.05 11.19 -7.32
N LEU A 156 9.48 10.01 -7.61
CA LEU A 156 8.87 9.72 -8.91
C LEU A 156 7.71 10.66 -9.23
N ILE A 157 6.76 10.86 -8.30
CA ILE A 157 5.62 11.76 -8.53
C ILE A 157 6.01 13.23 -8.53
N LYS A 158 7.15 13.61 -7.95
CA LYS A 158 7.71 14.96 -8.07
C LYS A 158 8.11 15.25 -9.52
N GLU A 159 8.76 14.30 -10.18
CA GLU A 159 9.19 14.41 -11.56
C GLU A 159 8.04 14.17 -12.55
N HIS A 160 7.14 13.26 -12.21
CA HIS A 160 6.03 12.76 -13.02
C HIS A 160 4.68 12.86 -12.29
N PRO A 161 4.20 14.08 -11.98
CA PRO A 161 2.97 14.26 -11.18
C PRO A 161 1.71 13.73 -11.88
N GLU A 162 1.74 13.50 -13.17
CA GLU A 162 0.65 12.87 -13.92
C GLU A 162 0.37 11.42 -13.49
N ILE A 163 1.34 10.73 -12.91
CA ILE A 163 1.20 9.33 -12.49
C ILE A 163 0.10 9.16 -11.44
N VAL A 164 -0.09 10.12 -10.54
CA VAL A 164 -1.12 10.03 -9.50
C VAL A 164 -2.55 10.20 -10.02
N THR A 165 -2.72 10.78 -11.21
CA THR A 165 -4.04 11.03 -11.84
C THR A 165 -4.47 9.92 -12.77
N VAL A 166 -3.58 9.02 -13.12
CA VAL A 166 -3.84 7.84 -13.94
C VAL A 166 -3.78 6.59 -13.07
N ASN A 167 -4.05 5.43 -13.64
CA ASN A 167 -3.91 4.18 -12.92
C ASN A 167 -2.44 3.92 -12.55
N VAL A 168 -2.05 4.29 -11.32
CA VAL A 168 -0.69 4.12 -10.79
C VAL A 168 -0.24 2.65 -10.83
N PHE A 169 -1.16 1.69 -10.67
CA PHE A 169 -0.85 0.27 -10.78
C PHE A 169 -0.40 -0.10 -12.18
N LYS A 170 -0.99 0.51 -13.22
CA LYS A 170 -0.52 0.33 -14.60
C LYS A 170 0.92 0.76 -14.75
N HIS A 171 1.29 1.93 -14.19
CA HIS A 171 2.67 2.42 -14.23
C HIS A 171 3.66 1.40 -13.63
N TYR A 172 3.31 0.79 -12.48
CA TYR A 172 4.16 -0.23 -11.88
C TYR A 172 4.17 -1.53 -12.70
N ASN A 173 3.04 -1.96 -13.21
CA ASN A 173 2.92 -3.18 -14.00
C ASN A 173 3.63 -3.09 -15.37
N ASP A 174 3.91 -1.89 -15.87
CA ASP A 174 4.74 -1.68 -17.07
C ASP A 174 6.21 -2.13 -16.84
N ASN A 175 6.62 -2.36 -15.57
CA ASN A 175 7.94 -2.88 -15.22
C ASN A 175 8.05 -4.43 -15.23
N ILE A 176 6.97 -5.15 -15.48
CA ILE A 176 6.94 -6.63 -15.38
C ILE A 176 8.05 -7.27 -16.22
N ALA A 177 8.33 -6.76 -17.42
CA ALA A 177 9.33 -7.32 -18.31
C ALA A 177 10.75 -7.36 -17.69
N ASP A 178 11.06 -6.47 -16.76
CA ASP A 178 12.36 -6.37 -16.11
C ASP A 178 12.62 -7.50 -15.08
N ILE A 179 11.60 -8.31 -14.76
CA ILE A 179 11.72 -9.47 -13.85
C ILE A 179 12.54 -10.60 -14.49
N LYS A 180 12.58 -10.71 -15.81
CA LYS A 180 13.17 -11.86 -16.54
C LYS A 180 14.60 -12.22 -16.12
N GLY A 181 15.40 -11.22 -15.75
CA GLY A 181 16.78 -11.42 -15.32
C GLY A 181 16.94 -11.71 -13.83
N LYS A 182 15.88 -11.59 -13.04
CA LYS A 182 15.91 -11.66 -11.58
C LYS A 182 15.39 -12.99 -11.06
N THR A 183 15.68 -13.29 -9.79
CA THR A 183 15.14 -14.47 -9.08
C THR A 183 13.96 -14.03 -8.23
N LEU A 184 12.77 -14.61 -8.45
CA LEU A 184 11.58 -14.36 -7.64
C LEU A 184 11.62 -15.19 -6.36
N TYR A 185 11.76 -14.54 -5.21
CA TYR A 185 11.67 -15.15 -3.88
C TYR A 185 10.22 -15.19 -3.42
N ILE A 186 9.78 -16.34 -2.92
CA ILE A 186 8.38 -16.59 -2.57
C ILE A 186 8.34 -17.38 -1.26
N LEU A 187 7.54 -16.94 -0.31
CA LEU A 187 7.18 -17.74 0.85
C LEU A 187 6.13 -18.77 0.47
N LYS A 188 6.35 -20.02 0.90
CA LYS A 188 5.43 -21.12 0.55
C LYS A 188 3.99 -20.87 1.00
N GLU A 189 3.81 -20.26 2.15
CA GLU A 189 2.53 -19.90 2.73
C GLU A 189 1.80 -18.79 1.99
N GLU A 190 2.49 -18.04 1.14
CA GLU A 190 1.89 -16.98 0.31
C GLU A 190 1.34 -17.51 -1.03
N LEU A 191 1.50 -18.79 -1.32
CA LEU A 191 1.07 -19.42 -2.56
C LEU A 191 -0.33 -20.05 -2.44
N SER A 192 -1.15 -19.84 -3.47
CA SER A 192 -2.43 -20.56 -3.57
C SER A 192 -2.20 -22.07 -3.82
N PRO A 193 -3.16 -22.93 -3.46
CA PRO A 193 -3.02 -24.39 -3.61
C PRO A 193 -2.69 -24.86 -5.04
N ALA A 194 -3.08 -24.09 -6.06
CA ALA A 194 -2.83 -24.42 -7.45
C ALA A 194 -1.33 -24.35 -7.83
N VAL A 195 -0.55 -23.53 -7.12
CA VAL A 195 0.87 -23.22 -7.45
C VAL A 195 1.83 -23.41 -6.25
N ASN A 196 1.46 -24.17 -5.24
CA ASN A 196 2.16 -24.30 -3.96
C ASN A 196 3.36 -25.28 -3.96
N SER A 197 3.96 -25.53 -5.13
CA SER A 197 5.18 -26.34 -5.24
C SER A 197 5.99 -25.97 -6.48
N ASP A 198 7.30 -26.21 -6.43
CA ASP A 198 8.23 -25.97 -7.54
C ASP A 198 7.73 -26.56 -8.87
N ALA A 199 7.25 -27.81 -8.85
CA ALA A 199 6.77 -28.48 -10.03
C ALA A 199 5.53 -27.80 -10.65
N LYS A 200 4.67 -27.19 -9.82
CA LYS A 200 3.49 -26.45 -10.27
C LYS A 200 3.88 -25.07 -10.79
N ILE A 201 4.77 -24.37 -10.09
CA ILE A 201 5.25 -23.04 -10.51
C ILE A 201 5.97 -23.12 -11.85
N LYS A 202 6.87 -24.10 -12.05
CA LYS A 202 7.62 -24.30 -13.31
C LYS A 202 6.74 -24.47 -14.54
N LYS A 203 5.49 -24.91 -14.39
CA LYS A 203 4.55 -25.04 -15.50
C LYS A 203 4.04 -23.70 -16.05
N VAL A 204 4.05 -22.67 -15.20
CA VAL A 204 3.42 -21.37 -15.49
C VAL A 204 4.38 -20.19 -15.44
N TYR A 205 5.56 -20.38 -14.82
CA TYR A 205 6.59 -19.35 -14.67
C TYR A 205 7.95 -19.90 -15.11
N PRO A 206 8.45 -19.52 -16.28
CA PRO A 206 9.66 -20.09 -16.88
C PRO A 206 10.95 -19.45 -16.37
N TYR A 207 10.85 -18.36 -15.59
CA TYR A 207 12.02 -17.63 -15.09
C TYR A 207 12.52 -18.18 -13.78
N LYS A 208 13.62 -17.62 -13.25
CA LYS A 208 14.21 -18.04 -11.97
C LYS A 208 13.27 -17.71 -10.81
N PHE A 209 13.07 -18.65 -9.92
CA PHE A 209 12.40 -18.46 -8.64
C PHE A 209 12.98 -19.38 -7.57
N ALA A 210 12.73 -19.04 -6.31
CA ALA A 210 13.05 -19.87 -5.17
C ALA A 210 11.93 -19.77 -4.12
N ILE A 211 11.55 -20.93 -3.55
CA ILE A 211 10.74 -20.95 -2.31
C ILE A 211 11.73 -20.79 -1.17
N VAL A 212 11.58 -19.73 -0.41
CA VAL A 212 12.56 -19.25 0.59
C VAL A 212 11.91 -19.03 1.95
N THR A 213 12.70 -18.68 2.95
CA THR A 213 12.26 -18.24 4.27
C THR A 213 12.11 -16.72 4.34
N ARG A 214 11.53 -16.21 5.43
CA ARG A 214 11.46 -14.76 5.71
C ARG A 214 12.84 -14.16 5.88
N ASP A 215 13.74 -14.87 6.55
CA ASP A 215 15.13 -14.45 6.77
C ASP A 215 15.88 -14.24 5.44
N ASP A 216 15.67 -15.12 4.45
CA ASP A 216 16.27 -14.98 3.12
C ASP A 216 15.79 -13.69 2.41
N ILE A 217 14.51 -13.33 2.58
CA ILE A 217 13.96 -12.08 2.03
C ILE A 217 14.53 -10.88 2.77
N GLU A 218 14.58 -10.93 4.12
CA GLU A 218 15.13 -9.87 4.94
C GLU A 218 16.61 -9.61 4.61
N GLU A 219 17.40 -10.67 4.46
CA GLU A 219 18.80 -10.57 4.05
C GLU A 219 18.94 -9.94 2.67
N ALA A 220 18.15 -10.38 1.68
CA ALA A 220 18.16 -9.79 0.34
C ALA A 220 17.80 -8.29 0.35
N ILE A 221 16.86 -7.85 1.20
CA ILE A 221 16.48 -6.44 1.38
C ILE A 221 17.64 -5.66 2.02
N LYS A 222 18.25 -6.22 3.07
CA LYS A 222 19.36 -5.60 3.81
C LYS A 222 20.60 -5.45 2.96
N GLU A 223 20.95 -6.47 2.18
CA GLU A 223 22.08 -6.46 1.26
C GLU A 223 21.81 -5.67 -0.02
N ARG A 224 20.58 -5.22 -0.24
CA ARG A 224 20.14 -4.55 -1.48
C ARG A 224 20.48 -5.40 -2.70
N ASN A 225 20.09 -6.68 -2.68
CA ASN A 225 20.44 -7.61 -3.74
C ASN A 225 19.72 -7.25 -5.06
N PRO A 226 20.47 -6.84 -6.12
CA PRO A 226 19.86 -6.37 -7.36
C PRO A 226 19.25 -7.50 -8.21
N ASP A 227 19.62 -8.75 -7.94
CA ASP A 227 19.16 -9.92 -8.69
C ASP A 227 17.92 -10.57 -8.08
N VAL A 228 17.39 -9.99 -6.97
CA VAL A 228 16.24 -10.52 -6.25
C VAL A 228 15.05 -9.58 -6.37
N VAL A 229 13.90 -10.15 -6.72
CA VAL A 229 12.56 -9.61 -6.47
C VAL A 229 11.83 -10.58 -5.56
N PHE A 230 10.91 -10.10 -4.74
CA PHE A 230 10.16 -10.98 -3.84
C PHE A 230 8.68 -10.66 -3.83
N LEU A 231 7.87 -11.67 -3.52
CA LEU A 231 6.43 -11.52 -3.34
C LEU A 231 6.15 -10.87 -1.97
N HIS A 232 5.33 -9.84 -1.98
CA HIS A 232 4.69 -9.24 -0.81
C HIS A 232 3.18 -9.45 -0.93
N LYS A 233 2.69 -10.51 -0.29
CA LYS A 233 1.27 -10.83 -0.24
C LYS A 233 0.65 -10.22 1.00
N VAL A 234 -0.53 -9.60 0.85
CA VAL A 234 -1.33 -9.09 1.97
C VAL A 234 -2.77 -9.59 1.82
N GLY A 235 -3.16 -10.49 2.72
CA GLY A 235 -4.50 -11.09 2.77
C GLY A 235 -4.66 -11.94 4.02
N PRO A 236 -5.87 -12.43 4.30
CA PRO A 236 -6.13 -13.30 5.43
C PRO A 236 -5.32 -14.59 5.31
N GLN A 237 -4.92 -15.14 6.43
CA GLN A 237 -4.36 -16.49 6.46
C GLN A 237 -5.54 -17.49 6.41
N GLY A 238 -5.77 -18.06 5.23
CA GLY A 238 -6.88 -18.99 5.01
C GLY A 238 -8.02 -18.38 4.17
N THR A 239 -9.18 -19.01 4.22
CA THR A 239 -10.31 -18.63 3.37
C THR A 239 -11.24 -17.66 4.09
N LYS A 240 -11.15 -16.38 3.77
CA LYS A 240 -12.13 -15.36 4.16
C LYS A 240 -12.79 -14.81 2.89
N MET A 241 -13.99 -15.29 2.60
CA MET A 241 -14.74 -14.94 1.39
C MET A 241 -14.92 -13.43 1.25
N ASN A 242 -14.78 -12.93 0.02
CA ASN A 242 -14.87 -11.53 -0.35
C ASN A 242 -13.76 -10.62 0.22
N ALA A 243 -12.87 -11.10 1.08
CA ALA A 243 -11.68 -10.36 1.47
C ALA A 243 -10.77 -10.15 0.26
N ARG A 244 -9.95 -9.10 0.29
CA ARG A 244 -8.95 -8.83 -0.75
C ARG A 244 -7.65 -9.55 -0.44
N CYS A 245 -7.05 -10.14 -1.45
CA CYS A 245 -5.67 -10.62 -1.42
C CYS A 245 -4.85 -9.73 -2.36
N TYR A 246 -3.98 -8.90 -1.79
CA TYR A 246 -3.04 -8.06 -2.54
C TYR A 246 -1.79 -8.84 -2.83
N ASN A 247 -1.29 -8.72 -4.05
CA ASN A 247 -0.09 -9.39 -4.54
C ASN A 247 0.83 -8.34 -5.17
N VAL A 248 1.98 -8.11 -4.55
CA VAL A 248 2.97 -7.13 -5.01
C VAL A 248 4.31 -7.82 -5.19
N VAL A 249 4.98 -7.62 -6.31
CA VAL A 249 6.36 -8.06 -6.51
C VAL A 249 7.28 -6.86 -6.39
N ILE A 250 8.21 -6.91 -5.43
CA ILE A 250 9.07 -5.80 -5.05
C ILE A 250 10.54 -6.17 -5.28
N GLY A 251 11.32 -5.25 -5.84
CA GLY A 251 12.77 -5.42 -5.97
C GLY A 251 13.50 -5.20 -4.64
N ALA A 252 14.35 -6.14 -4.24
CA ALA A 252 15.05 -6.08 -2.96
C ALA A 252 16.06 -4.92 -2.89
N ALA A 253 16.69 -4.56 -4.01
CA ALA A 253 17.64 -3.45 -4.06
C ALA A 253 16.97 -2.09 -4.23
N ASP A 254 16.10 -1.98 -5.22
CA ASP A 254 15.58 -0.71 -5.73
C ASP A 254 14.22 -0.31 -5.14
N ALA A 255 13.58 -1.22 -4.40
CA ALA A 255 12.22 -1.06 -3.87
C ALA A 255 11.17 -0.75 -4.95
N LYS A 256 11.49 -1.03 -6.22
CA LYS A 256 10.58 -0.82 -7.33
C LYS A 256 9.48 -1.86 -7.30
N PHE A 257 8.24 -1.44 -7.52
CA PHE A 257 7.17 -2.38 -7.80
C PHE A 257 7.26 -2.83 -9.25
N TYR A 258 7.34 -4.14 -9.43
CA TYR A 258 7.34 -4.80 -10.73
C TYR A 258 5.98 -5.37 -11.09
N TYR A 259 5.15 -5.63 -10.09
CA TYR A 259 3.79 -6.10 -10.23
C TYR A 259 2.96 -5.64 -9.04
N PHE A 260 1.75 -5.20 -9.29
CA PHE A 260 0.75 -4.92 -8.26
C PHE A 260 -0.62 -5.32 -8.79
N ASP A 261 -1.28 -6.23 -8.09
CA ASP A 261 -2.66 -6.60 -8.35
C ASP A 261 -3.36 -7.02 -7.05
N PHE A 262 -4.66 -7.13 -7.07
CA PHE A 262 -5.42 -7.75 -6.01
C PHE A 262 -6.62 -8.50 -6.57
N HIS A 263 -7.05 -9.54 -5.87
CA HIS A 263 -8.29 -10.23 -6.18
C HIS A 263 -9.17 -10.38 -4.94
N LYS A 264 -10.48 -10.56 -5.16
CA LYS A 264 -11.39 -10.99 -4.10
C LYS A 264 -11.29 -12.49 -3.92
N ILE A 265 -11.19 -12.91 -2.66
CA ILE A 265 -11.12 -14.33 -2.32
C ILE A 265 -12.47 -14.98 -2.59
N THR A 266 -12.44 -16.03 -3.38
CA THR A 266 -13.57 -16.87 -3.78
C THR A 266 -13.13 -18.32 -3.84
N ASP A 267 -14.05 -19.25 -4.02
CA ASP A 267 -13.72 -20.68 -4.22
C ASP A 267 -12.79 -20.90 -5.45
N LYS A 268 -12.92 -20.05 -6.49
CA LYS A 268 -12.07 -20.11 -7.69
C LYS A 268 -10.74 -19.40 -7.52
N ASN A 269 -10.72 -18.33 -6.77
CA ASN A 269 -9.55 -17.50 -6.50
C ASN A 269 -9.31 -17.48 -4.99
N PRO A 270 -8.68 -18.52 -4.43
CA PRO A 270 -8.39 -18.58 -2.99
C PRO A 270 -7.36 -17.53 -2.58
N ASP A 271 -7.16 -17.37 -1.28
CA ASP A 271 -6.07 -16.56 -0.73
C ASP A 271 -4.70 -17.06 -1.24
N GLY A 272 -3.81 -16.14 -1.52
CA GLY A 272 -2.45 -16.41 -2.00
C GLY A 272 -2.20 -15.96 -3.44
N PHE A 273 -0.95 -16.08 -3.86
CA PHE A 273 -0.52 -15.79 -5.23
C PHE A 273 -1.09 -16.87 -6.19
N LEU A 274 -1.83 -16.42 -7.19
CA LEU A 274 -2.57 -17.31 -8.08
C LEU A 274 -1.73 -17.74 -9.29
N GLU A 275 -2.19 -18.79 -9.95
CA GLU A 275 -1.66 -19.20 -11.27
C GLU A 275 -1.78 -18.06 -12.32
N SER A 276 -2.87 -17.27 -12.25
CA SER A 276 -3.08 -16.10 -13.09
C SER A 276 -2.04 -15.02 -12.88
N ASP A 277 -1.59 -14.82 -11.63
CA ASP A 277 -0.56 -13.83 -11.30
C ASP A 277 0.78 -14.22 -11.93
N PHE A 278 1.19 -15.48 -11.81
CA PHE A 278 2.37 -15.98 -12.51
C PHE A 278 2.30 -15.79 -14.02
N LYS A 279 1.11 -16.06 -14.63
CA LYS A 279 0.89 -15.83 -16.05
C LYS A 279 0.97 -14.35 -16.43
N ASN A 280 0.57 -13.44 -15.55
CA ASN A 280 0.73 -12.01 -15.75
C ASN A 280 2.20 -11.59 -15.73
N LEU A 281 3.03 -12.20 -14.86
CA LEU A 281 4.47 -11.92 -14.77
C LEU A 281 5.27 -12.37 -16.00
N VAL A 282 4.69 -13.14 -16.93
CA VAL A 282 5.39 -13.65 -18.13
C VAL A 282 4.87 -13.06 -19.44
N LYS A 283 3.91 -12.15 -19.36
CA LYS A 283 3.42 -11.39 -20.52
C LYS A 283 4.43 -10.33 -20.93
#